data_85c35e012ded9fc9f784af7dc6fd69c0
#
_entry.id   85c35e012ded9fc9f784af7dc6fd69c0
#
_cell.length_a   1.000
_cell.length_b   1.000
_cell.length_c   1.000
_cell.angle_alpha   90.00
_cell.angle_beta   90.00
_cell.angle_gamma   90.00
#
_symmetry.space_group_name_H-M   'P 1'
#
loop_
_entity.id
_entity.type
_entity.pdbx_description
1 polymer ?
#
loop_
_entity_poly.entity_id
_entity_poly.type
_entity_poly.pdbx_seq_one_letter_code
_entity_poly.pdbx_strand_id
1 'polypeptide(L)'
;MRLPRFIVSILLAALVACALRATDNPVLYWNEQVINTTRLSRNPPPIAALHFATFHVAIFDALNGFSQTYRGWSVNERAPAGADENAAIAGAAYTVLDELWGKGANPYNIQTAYQKALAAIPDGAAKEAGLAWGKHVAQLVLAERAKAALPAGDRNYNSTEPGKWRETPPGFRPAVTPRLGEVKPFVLESSSQFRAPPPHPVDSAEYAEEIAYVNRVGPRDNAERTEYQTLATPFWSDDLGSATPPGHWNVIATDIVRSRPLSTLETARLFALLNIAGADSGIACWETKFFYSTWRPETAIREVAANINPHAKANPEFIPNMASPAFPSYTSGHSTYTAAMSRILELYFGTDDMELTVTSDGLPGAVRKFSKLSDVRREVGMSRVWGGIHVMSDNLEGQKAGLKVADWIFAHALLPR
;
A
#
# COMPACT_ATOMS: atom_id res chain seq x y z
N MET A 1 -10.76 -59.61 -0.37
CA MET A 1 -9.45 -59.15 -0.85
C MET A 1 -9.06 -57.95 0.04
N ARG A 2 -8.11 -58.13 0.97
CA ARG A 2 -7.65 -57.03 1.87
C ARG A 2 -6.47 -56.35 1.19
N LEU A 3 -6.63 -55.06 0.85
CA LEU A 3 -5.51 -54.22 0.39
C LEU A 3 -4.44 -54.14 1.49
N PRO A 4 -3.16 -54.26 1.15
CA PRO A 4 -2.09 -54.22 2.13
C PRO A 4 -2.00 -52.85 2.81
N ARG A 5 -1.96 -52.84 4.15
CA ARG A 5 -1.87 -51.68 5.00
C ARG A 5 -0.73 -50.69 4.63
N PHE A 6 0.27 -51.14 3.90
CA PHE A 6 1.41 -50.31 3.46
C PHE A 6 1.04 -49.25 2.41
N ILE A 7 0.07 -49.50 1.52
CA ILE A 7 -0.34 -48.53 0.48
C ILE A 7 -1.13 -47.38 1.08
N VAL A 8 -1.92 -47.62 2.12
CA VAL A 8 -2.69 -46.58 2.83
C VAL A 8 -1.77 -45.62 3.60
N SER A 9 -0.68 -46.13 4.20
CA SER A 9 0.28 -45.32 4.92
C SER A 9 1.11 -44.39 4.03
N ILE A 10 1.46 -44.81 2.82
CA ILE A 10 2.20 -44.01 1.86
C ILE A 10 1.30 -42.92 1.26
N LEU A 11 0.03 -43.21 0.98
CA LEU A 11 -0.93 -42.21 0.52
C LEU A 11 -1.28 -41.17 1.58
N LEU A 12 -1.38 -41.58 2.85
CA LEU A 12 -1.62 -40.64 3.95
C LEU A 12 -0.39 -39.75 4.20
N ALA A 13 0.83 -40.29 4.11
CA ALA A 13 2.07 -39.53 4.23
C ALA A 13 2.27 -38.53 3.08
N ALA A 14 1.87 -38.91 1.84
CA ALA A 14 1.92 -38.01 0.69
C ALA A 14 0.87 -36.91 0.75
N LEU A 15 -0.33 -37.18 1.28
CA LEU A 15 -1.38 -36.18 1.51
C LEU A 15 -1.01 -35.21 2.64
N VAL A 16 -0.40 -35.70 3.72
CA VAL A 16 0.10 -34.84 4.82
C VAL A 16 1.28 -33.99 4.36
N ALA A 17 2.20 -34.55 3.56
CA ALA A 17 3.32 -33.79 2.99
C ALA A 17 2.85 -32.74 1.96
N CYS A 18 1.75 -32.99 1.22
CA CYS A 18 1.16 -32.01 0.31
C CYS A 18 0.40 -30.90 1.07
N ALA A 19 -0.28 -31.23 2.17
CA ALA A 19 -0.97 -30.26 3.01
C ALA A 19 0.01 -29.35 3.79
N LEU A 20 1.19 -29.86 4.18
CA LEU A 20 2.25 -29.09 4.83
C LEU A 20 2.98 -28.13 3.86
N ARG A 21 2.97 -28.41 2.55
CA ARG A 21 3.63 -27.54 1.55
C ARG A 21 2.84 -26.30 1.16
N ALA A 22 1.56 -26.19 1.44
CA ALA A 22 0.73 -25.03 1.11
C ALA A 22 0.76 -23.91 2.16
N THR A 23 1.38 -24.14 3.33
CA THR A 23 1.37 -23.19 4.47
C THR A 23 2.67 -22.42 4.71
N ASP A 24 3.78 -22.70 3.99
CA ASP A 24 5.11 -22.22 4.38
C ASP A 24 5.87 -21.49 3.27
N ASN A 25 5.20 -20.63 2.47
CA ASN A 25 5.94 -19.72 1.59
C ASN A 25 6.66 -18.66 2.47
N PRO A 26 8.01 -18.65 2.51
CA PRO A 26 8.76 -17.77 3.41
C PRO A 26 8.55 -16.28 3.09
N VAL A 27 8.20 -15.95 1.85
CA VAL A 27 7.85 -14.57 1.48
C VAL A 27 6.58 -14.11 2.19
N LEU A 28 5.56 -14.98 2.28
CA LEU A 28 4.32 -14.67 3.02
C LEU A 28 4.57 -14.52 4.52
N TYR A 29 5.42 -15.38 5.09
CA TYR A 29 5.84 -15.24 6.49
C TYR A 29 6.44 -13.85 6.75
N TRP A 30 7.40 -13.44 5.92
CA TRP A 30 8.07 -12.15 6.10
C TRP A 30 7.16 -10.96 5.76
N ASN A 31 6.23 -11.12 4.81
CA ASN A 31 5.20 -10.11 4.55
C ASN A 31 4.31 -9.87 5.79
N GLU A 32 3.93 -10.92 6.51
CA GLU A 32 3.21 -10.78 7.78
C GLU A 32 4.05 -10.01 8.84
N GLN A 33 5.37 -10.27 8.91
CA GLN A 33 6.22 -9.56 9.86
C GLN A 33 6.32 -8.06 9.55
N VAL A 34 6.49 -7.66 8.28
CA VAL A 34 6.54 -6.23 7.92
C VAL A 34 5.20 -5.53 8.13
N ILE A 35 4.06 -6.20 7.88
CA ILE A 35 2.72 -5.68 8.19
C ILE A 35 2.59 -5.43 9.70
N ASN A 36 2.93 -6.41 10.54
CA ASN A 36 2.83 -6.28 12.00
C ASN A 36 3.78 -5.21 12.54
N THR A 37 4.98 -5.09 11.98
CA THR A 37 5.93 -4.02 12.32
C THR A 37 5.35 -2.65 11.95
N THR A 38 4.69 -2.53 10.81
CA THR A 38 4.02 -1.29 10.37
C THR A 38 2.90 -0.88 11.33
N ARG A 39 2.04 -1.82 11.76
CA ARG A 39 1.00 -1.58 12.77
C ARG A 39 1.57 -1.00 14.06
N LEU A 40 2.69 -1.55 14.53
CA LEU A 40 3.34 -1.13 15.78
C LEU A 40 4.05 0.23 15.65
N SER A 41 4.71 0.48 14.51
CA SER A 41 5.50 1.69 14.29
C SER A 41 4.66 2.94 14.08
N ARG A 42 3.37 2.80 13.72
CA ARG A 42 2.46 3.91 13.41
C ARG A 42 3.01 4.88 12.36
N ASN A 43 3.77 4.37 11.40
CA ASN A 43 4.29 5.19 10.30
C ASN A 43 3.13 5.74 9.43
N PRO A 44 3.22 6.99 8.95
CA PRO A 44 2.27 7.51 7.99
C PRO A 44 2.21 6.63 6.73
N PRO A 45 1.04 6.48 6.08
CA PRO A 45 0.88 5.63 4.91
C PRO A 45 1.92 5.85 3.80
N PRO A 46 2.34 7.10 3.46
CA PRO A 46 3.38 7.30 2.45
C PRO A 46 4.75 6.73 2.83
N ILE A 47 5.12 6.83 4.10
CA ILE A 47 6.38 6.27 4.60
C ILE A 47 6.29 4.74 4.64
N ALA A 48 5.15 4.20 5.10
CA ALA A 48 4.92 2.76 5.08
C ALA A 48 5.03 2.18 3.65
N ALA A 49 4.48 2.87 2.63
CA ALA A 49 4.60 2.44 1.23
C ALA A 49 6.05 2.35 0.75
N LEU A 50 6.90 3.35 1.06
CA LEU A 50 8.34 3.32 0.72
C LEU A 50 9.04 2.15 1.41
N HIS A 51 8.71 1.89 2.67
CA HIS A 51 9.30 0.82 3.45
C HIS A 51 8.89 -0.57 2.92
N PHE A 52 7.60 -0.78 2.62
CA PHE A 52 7.11 -2.02 2.00
C PHE A 52 7.82 -2.29 0.66
N ALA A 53 7.95 -1.27 -0.20
CA ALA A 53 8.62 -1.42 -1.48
C ALA A 53 10.10 -1.80 -1.30
N THR A 54 10.84 -1.09 -0.44
CA THR A 54 12.24 -1.39 -0.14
C THR A 54 12.42 -2.82 0.38
N PHE A 55 11.52 -3.24 1.26
CA PHE A 55 11.52 -4.56 1.88
C PHE A 55 11.31 -5.68 0.84
N HIS A 56 10.26 -5.58 0.03
CA HIS A 56 9.92 -6.63 -0.93
C HIS A 56 10.86 -6.67 -2.14
N VAL A 57 11.41 -5.53 -2.54
CA VAL A 57 12.44 -5.48 -3.58
C VAL A 57 13.73 -6.19 -3.12
N ALA A 58 14.13 -6.00 -1.85
CA ALA A 58 15.32 -6.67 -1.32
C ALA A 58 15.15 -8.20 -1.29
N ILE A 59 13.97 -8.69 -0.89
CA ILE A 59 13.66 -10.14 -0.93
C ILE A 59 13.65 -10.66 -2.36
N PHE A 60 13.02 -9.93 -3.29
CA PHE A 60 12.94 -10.33 -4.69
C PHE A 60 14.34 -10.38 -5.33
N ASP A 61 15.14 -9.32 -5.20
CA ASP A 61 16.48 -9.28 -5.79
C ASP A 61 17.38 -10.38 -5.21
N ALA A 62 17.28 -10.68 -3.89
CA ALA A 62 18.01 -11.77 -3.26
C ALA A 62 17.64 -13.14 -3.85
N LEU A 63 16.36 -13.43 -4.00
CA LEU A 63 15.88 -14.68 -4.60
C LEU A 63 16.19 -14.78 -6.08
N ASN A 64 16.00 -13.70 -6.82
CA ASN A 64 16.26 -13.67 -8.26
C ASN A 64 17.74 -13.94 -8.58
N GLY A 65 18.67 -13.66 -7.66
CA GLY A 65 20.09 -13.99 -7.77
C GLY A 65 20.39 -15.47 -7.99
N PHE A 66 19.53 -16.39 -7.50
CA PHE A 66 19.72 -17.84 -7.66
C PHE A 66 19.45 -18.31 -9.09
N SER A 67 18.38 -17.85 -9.72
CA SER A 67 17.99 -18.28 -11.07
C SER A 67 18.24 -17.24 -12.16
N GLN A 68 18.25 -15.95 -11.78
CA GLN A 68 18.28 -14.80 -12.72
C GLN A 68 17.18 -14.86 -13.77
N THR A 69 16.00 -15.34 -13.42
CA THR A 69 14.84 -15.45 -14.30
C THR A 69 14.33 -14.10 -14.77
N TYR A 70 14.48 -13.11 -13.91
CA TYR A 70 14.02 -11.73 -14.17
C TYR A 70 15.17 -10.73 -14.09
N ARG A 71 14.94 -9.52 -14.58
CA ARG A 71 15.82 -8.38 -14.30
C ARG A 71 15.59 -7.97 -12.86
N GLY A 72 16.67 -7.85 -12.07
CA GLY A 72 16.59 -7.30 -10.71
C GLY A 72 16.18 -5.83 -10.73
N TRP A 73 15.64 -5.34 -9.64
CA TRP A 73 15.37 -3.92 -9.51
C TRP A 73 16.67 -3.11 -9.42
N SER A 74 17.58 -3.50 -8.56
CA SER A 74 18.89 -2.86 -8.42
C SER A 74 20.06 -3.84 -8.42
N VAL A 75 19.84 -5.10 -8.03
CA VAL A 75 20.89 -6.11 -7.92
C VAL A 75 20.68 -7.19 -8.99
N ASN A 76 21.71 -7.36 -9.83
CA ASN A 76 21.71 -8.36 -10.91
C ASN A 76 22.86 -9.37 -10.77
N GLU A 77 23.44 -9.46 -9.57
CA GLU A 77 24.49 -10.42 -9.23
C GLU A 77 23.92 -11.83 -9.06
N ARG A 78 24.79 -12.85 -9.18
CA ARG A 78 24.40 -14.24 -8.88
C ARG A 78 24.65 -14.56 -7.41
N ALA A 79 23.70 -15.27 -6.81
CA ALA A 79 23.88 -15.85 -5.51
C ALA A 79 25.04 -16.85 -5.50
N PRO A 80 25.78 -17.03 -4.38
CA PRO A 80 26.83 -18.04 -4.25
C PRO A 80 26.26 -19.45 -4.48
N ALA A 81 27.03 -20.29 -5.20
CA ALA A 81 26.64 -21.67 -5.43
C ALA A 81 26.46 -22.43 -4.11
N GLY A 82 25.35 -23.14 -3.95
CA GLY A 82 25.04 -23.92 -2.75
C GLY A 82 24.51 -23.08 -1.56
N ALA A 83 24.29 -21.78 -1.73
CA ALA A 83 23.61 -20.97 -0.71
C ALA A 83 22.14 -21.40 -0.55
N ASP A 84 21.61 -21.27 0.67
CA ASP A 84 20.21 -21.59 0.98
C ASP A 84 19.29 -20.40 0.67
N GLU A 85 18.23 -20.62 -0.14
CA GLU A 85 17.27 -19.58 -0.55
C GLU A 85 16.48 -19.01 0.64
N ASN A 86 16.06 -19.85 1.59
CA ASN A 86 15.29 -19.41 2.76
C ASN A 86 16.15 -18.55 3.68
N ALA A 87 17.43 -18.91 3.80
CA ALA A 87 18.40 -18.10 4.53
C ALA A 87 18.64 -16.74 3.85
N ALA A 88 18.68 -16.71 2.51
CA ALA A 88 18.80 -15.48 1.76
C ALA A 88 17.59 -14.55 1.98
N ILE A 89 16.36 -15.10 1.93
CA ILE A 89 15.14 -14.35 2.27
C ILE A 89 15.22 -13.80 3.69
N ALA A 90 15.58 -14.64 4.67
CA ALA A 90 15.67 -14.24 6.07
C ALA A 90 16.73 -13.15 6.28
N GLY A 91 17.89 -13.28 5.64
CA GLY A 91 18.96 -12.29 5.70
C GLY A 91 18.55 -10.95 5.11
N ALA A 92 17.88 -10.96 3.93
CA ALA A 92 17.38 -9.76 3.28
C ALA A 92 16.28 -9.08 4.12
N ALA A 93 15.27 -9.84 4.52
CA ALA A 93 14.13 -9.33 5.28
C ALA A 93 14.55 -8.72 6.61
N TYR A 94 15.36 -9.45 7.39
CA TYR A 94 15.85 -8.96 8.68
C TYR A 94 16.67 -7.68 8.52
N THR A 95 17.58 -7.64 7.55
CA THR A 95 18.44 -6.46 7.33
C THR A 95 17.63 -5.20 7.03
N VAL A 96 16.59 -5.30 6.20
CA VAL A 96 15.72 -4.15 5.90
C VAL A 96 14.87 -3.77 7.10
N LEU A 97 14.28 -4.75 7.81
CA LEU A 97 13.48 -4.49 9.00
C LEU A 97 14.29 -3.82 10.11
N ASP A 98 15.50 -4.30 10.35
CA ASP A 98 16.40 -3.76 11.39
C ASP A 98 16.82 -2.32 11.06
N GLU A 99 17.17 -2.02 9.80
CA GLU A 99 17.55 -0.68 9.38
C GLU A 99 16.39 0.32 9.46
N LEU A 100 15.20 -0.06 8.97
CA LEU A 100 14.08 0.87 8.85
C LEU A 100 13.25 1.00 10.14
N TRP A 101 13.25 -0.01 11.00
CA TRP A 101 12.41 -0.03 12.21
C TRP A 101 13.14 -0.42 13.49
N GLY A 102 14.37 -0.92 13.42
CA GLY A 102 15.12 -1.43 14.59
C GLY A 102 15.32 -0.41 15.69
N LYS A 103 15.39 0.87 15.35
CA LYS A 103 15.64 1.97 16.30
C LYS A 103 14.37 2.55 16.95
N GLY A 104 13.17 2.26 16.44
CA GLY A 104 11.95 2.92 16.88
C GLY A 104 10.75 2.01 17.17
N ALA A 105 10.63 0.89 16.48
CA ALA A 105 9.59 -0.11 16.73
C ALA A 105 10.08 -1.16 17.71
N ASN A 106 9.16 -1.98 18.25
CA ASN A 106 9.49 -3.04 19.20
C ASN A 106 10.53 -4.02 18.62
N PRO A 107 11.82 -3.87 18.92
CA PRO A 107 12.88 -4.68 18.31
C PRO A 107 12.76 -6.17 18.65
N TYR A 108 12.08 -6.53 19.71
CA TYR A 108 11.86 -7.92 20.10
C TYR A 108 11.04 -8.69 19.07
N ASN A 109 10.05 -8.07 18.42
CA ASN A 109 9.24 -8.77 17.42
C ASN A 109 10.06 -9.10 16.17
N ILE A 110 10.89 -8.17 15.69
CA ILE A 110 11.75 -8.38 14.53
C ILE A 110 12.79 -9.47 14.83
N GLN A 111 13.46 -9.37 15.96
CA GLN A 111 14.48 -10.35 16.38
C GLN A 111 13.86 -11.74 16.62
N THR A 112 12.71 -11.82 17.27
CA THR A 112 12.01 -13.08 17.52
C THR A 112 11.58 -13.74 16.21
N ALA A 113 11.04 -12.96 15.27
CA ALA A 113 10.67 -13.45 13.95
C ALA A 113 11.90 -14.00 13.18
N TYR A 114 13.01 -13.31 13.26
CA TYR A 114 14.27 -13.75 12.65
C TYR A 114 14.78 -15.06 13.23
N GLN A 115 14.85 -15.18 14.57
CA GLN A 115 15.27 -16.42 15.23
C GLN A 115 14.35 -17.60 14.88
N LYS A 116 13.04 -17.36 14.79
CA LYS A 116 12.07 -18.39 14.36
C LYS A 116 12.34 -18.84 12.91
N ALA A 117 12.60 -17.91 12.00
CA ALA A 117 12.94 -18.25 10.62
C ALA A 117 14.24 -19.05 10.53
N LEU A 118 15.28 -18.66 11.29
CA LEU A 118 16.56 -19.34 11.31
C LEU A 118 16.50 -20.76 11.88
N ALA A 119 15.66 -21.00 12.86
CA ALA A 119 15.48 -22.31 13.47
C ALA A 119 14.87 -23.35 12.50
N ALA A 120 14.19 -22.89 11.45
CA ALA A 120 13.62 -23.77 10.41
C ALA A 120 14.64 -24.14 9.32
N ILE A 121 15.83 -23.55 9.31
CA ILE A 121 16.87 -23.75 8.29
C ILE A 121 18.02 -24.56 8.90
N PRO A 122 18.40 -25.70 8.31
CA PRO A 122 19.52 -26.51 8.81
C PRO A 122 20.83 -25.71 8.92
N ASP A 123 21.56 -25.89 10.01
CA ASP A 123 22.84 -25.22 10.20
C ASP A 123 23.90 -25.74 9.22
N GLY A 124 24.81 -24.88 8.82
CA GLY A 124 25.95 -25.20 7.95
C GLY A 124 26.26 -24.13 6.92
N ALA A 125 27.24 -24.40 6.07
CA ALA A 125 27.78 -23.45 5.11
C ALA A 125 26.72 -22.89 4.13
N ALA A 126 25.71 -23.67 3.76
CA ALA A 126 24.63 -23.22 2.88
C ALA A 126 23.78 -22.11 3.54
N LYS A 127 23.43 -22.29 4.83
CA LYS A 127 22.73 -21.28 5.62
C LYS A 127 23.54 -20.01 5.77
N GLU A 128 24.82 -20.15 6.14
CA GLU A 128 25.74 -19.00 6.30
C GLU A 128 25.88 -18.21 4.99
N ALA A 129 26.09 -18.91 3.86
CA ALA A 129 26.20 -18.29 2.55
C ALA A 129 24.90 -17.60 2.13
N GLY A 130 23.73 -18.21 2.39
CA GLY A 130 22.43 -17.62 2.12
C GLY A 130 22.18 -16.34 2.93
N LEU A 131 22.44 -16.37 4.23
CA LEU A 131 22.32 -15.21 5.11
C LEU A 131 23.22 -14.05 4.66
N ALA A 132 24.49 -14.36 4.36
CA ALA A 132 25.45 -13.37 3.89
C ALA A 132 25.00 -12.74 2.55
N TRP A 133 24.51 -13.56 1.63
CA TRP A 133 23.96 -13.13 0.34
C TRP A 133 22.74 -12.21 0.52
N GLY A 134 21.73 -12.65 1.28
CA GLY A 134 20.53 -11.83 1.53
C GLY A 134 20.85 -10.49 2.18
N LYS A 135 21.75 -10.48 3.18
CA LYS A 135 22.23 -9.25 3.80
C LYS A 135 22.94 -8.32 2.80
N HIS A 136 23.81 -8.87 1.96
CA HIS A 136 24.53 -8.11 0.91
C HIS A 136 23.54 -7.42 -0.03
N VAL A 137 22.57 -8.16 -0.58
CA VAL A 137 21.55 -7.61 -1.48
C VAL A 137 20.71 -6.52 -0.80
N ALA A 138 20.26 -6.77 0.45
CA ALA A 138 19.50 -5.79 1.20
C ALA A 138 20.27 -4.48 1.43
N GLN A 139 21.56 -4.56 1.72
CA GLN A 139 22.42 -3.39 1.89
C GLN A 139 22.56 -2.58 0.59
N LEU A 140 22.65 -3.24 -0.57
CA LEU A 140 22.68 -2.56 -1.87
C LEU A 140 21.35 -1.85 -2.16
N VAL A 141 20.21 -2.52 -1.91
CA VAL A 141 18.87 -1.92 -2.07
C VAL A 141 18.69 -0.72 -1.15
N LEU A 142 19.05 -0.84 0.12
CA LEU A 142 19.00 0.25 1.10
C LEU A 142 19.89 1.43 0.68
N ALA A 143 21.10 1.17 0.19
CA ALA A 143 22.01 2.20 -0.28
C ALA A 143 21.46 2.93 -1.53
N GLU A 144 20.82 2.22 -2.45
CA GLU A 144 20.16 2.84 -3.59
C GLU A 144 18.98 3.73 -3.14
N ARG A 145 18.16 3.24 -2.20
CA ARG A 145 17.03 4.03 -1.68
C ARG A 145 17.47 5.22 -0.83
N ALA A 146 18.60 5.13 -0.15
CA ALA A 146 19.16 6.26 0.61
C ALA A 146 19.50 7.46 -0.30
N LYS A 147 19.84 7.24 -1.58
CA LYS A 147 20.06 8.31 -2.56
C LYS A 147 18.76 9.07 -2.91
N ALA A 148 17.62 8.45 -2.64
CA ALA A 148 16.28 8.98 -2.88
C ALA A 148 15.56 9.30 -1.56
N ALA A 149 16.28 9.61 -0.51
CA ALA A 149 15.72 9.89 0.81
C ALA A 149 14.74 11.07 0.78
N LEU A 150 13.74 11.01 1.65
CA LEU A 150 12.81 12.12 1.84
C LEU A 150 13.60 13.37 2.25
N PRO A 151 13.49 14.49 1.50
CA PRO A 151 14.23 15.69 1.82
C PRO A 151 13.85 16.21 3.21
N ALA A 152 14.84 16.71 3.95
CA ALA A 152 14.63 17.32 5.27
C ALA A 152 13.98 18.70 5.17
N GLY A 153 13.36 19.13 6.26
CA GLY A 153 12.74 20.45 6.44
C GLY A 153 11.27 20.47 6.01
N ASP A 154 10.54 21.36 6.66
CA ASP A 154 9.13 21.59 6.41
C ASP A 154 8.92 22.72 5.40
N ARG A 155 7.86 22.60 4.61
CA ARG A 155 7.31 23.72 3.83
C ARG A 155 5.95 24.09 4.41
N ASN A 156 5.73 25.37 4.59
CA ASN A 156 4.40 25.86 4.97
C ASN A 156 3.51 25.89 3.72
N TYR A 157 2.46 25.07 3.75
CA TYR A 157 1.43 25.03 2.71
C TYR A 157 0.11 25.66 3.19
N ASN A 158 0.06 26.16 4.42
CA ASN A 158 -1.13 26.76 5.00
C ASN A 158 -1.48 28.07 4.26
N SER A 159 -2.73 28.18 3.77
CA SER A 159 -3.18 29.34 3.00
C SER A 159 -4.60 29.73 3.40
N THR A 160 -4.89 31.02 3.42
CA THR A 160 -6.24 31.55 3.61
C THR A 160 -6.98 31.81 2.30
N GLU A 161 -6.32 31.60 1.15
CA GLU A 161 -6.96 31.76 -0.16
C GLU A 161 -8.05 30.71 -0.39
N PRO A 162 -9.21 31.10 -0.98
CA PRO A 162 -10.22 30.13 -1.39
C PRO A 162 -9.66 29.08 -2.33
N GLY A 163 -10.04 27.81 -2.09
CA GLY A 163 -9.54 26.67 -2.88
C GLY A 163 -8.20 26.11 -2.42
N LYS A 164 -7.43 26.84 -1.60
CA LYS A 164 -6.12 26.39 -1.12
C LYS A 164 -6.21 25.70 0.24
N TRP A 165 -5.34 24.70 0.42
CA TRP A 165 -5.30 23.90 1.64
C TRP A 165 -4.86 24.71 2.86
N ARG A 166 -5.48 24.40 3.97
CA ARG A 166 -5.08 24.79 5.32
C ARG A 166 -5.35 23.69 6.31
N GLU A 167 -4.75 23.80 7.46
CA GLU A 167 -4.98 22.88 8.57
C GLU A 167 -6.47 22.84 8.94
N THR A 168 -6.96 21.65 9.30
CA THR A 168 -8.38 21.39 9.57
C THR A 168 -8.61 20.96 11.02
N PRO A 169 -9.81 21.25 11.59
CA PRO A 169 -10.20 20.73 12.90
C PRO A 169 -10.18 19.19 12.93
N PRO A 170 -10.16 18.59 14.13
CA PRO A 170 -10.04 19.28 15.44
C PRO A 170 -8.60 19.61 15.83
N GLY A 171 -7.60 19.04 15.17
CA GLY A 171 -6.21 19.09 15.62
C GLY A 171 -5.35 20.15 14.97
N PHE A 172 -5.80 20.78 13.89
CA PHE A 172 -5.02 21.75 13.12
C PHE A 172 -3.56 21.32 12.95
N ARG A 173 -3.40 20.08 12.45
CA ARG A 173 -2.09 19.44 12.32
C ARG A 173 -1.36 19.94 11.08
N PRO A 174 -0.04 20.17 11.16
CA PRO A 174 0.77 20.53 10.00
C PRO A 174 0.73 19.42 8.95
N ALA A 175 1.08 19.78 7.70
CA ALA A 175 1.07 18.87 6.57
C ALA A 175 1.94 17.62 6.81
N VAL A 176 1.37 16.44 6.60
CA VAL A 176 2.08 15.17 6.75
C VAL A 176 2.85 14.85 5.47
N THR A 177 4.15 14.60 5.59
CA THR A 177 5.08 14.25 4.51
C THR A 177 4.99 15.17 3.27
N PRO A 178 5.01 16.52 3.42
CA PRO A 178 4.71 17.44 2.33
C PRO A 178 5.71 17.37 1.18
N ARG A 179 6.89 16.82 1.41
CA ARG A 179 7.96 16.70 0.42
C ARG A 179 8.08 15.31 -0.23
N LEU A 180 7.11 14.40 0.02
CA LEU A 180 7.16 13.06 -0.58
C LEU A 180 7.19 13.09 -2.10
N GLY A 181 6.51 14.05 -2.75
CA GLY A 181 6.55 14.25 -4.19
C GLY A 181 7.93 14.63 -4.77
N GLU A 182 8.91 14.95 -3.90
CA GLU A 182 10.30 15.22 -4.29
C GLU A 182 11.20 13.97 -4.23
N VAL A 183 10.69 12.87 -3.68
CA VAL A 183 11.40 11.59 -3.59
C VAL A 183 11.48 10.97 -4.99
N LYS A 184 12.68 10.48 -5.37
CA LYS A 184 12.84 9.74 -6.62
C LYS A 184 12.04 8.44 -6.58
N PRO A 185 11.13 8.20 -7.53
CA PRO A 185 10.37 6.97 -7.62
C PRO A 185 11.25 5.73 -7.78
N PHE A 186 10.65 4.54 -7.58
CA PHE A 186 11.31 3.26 -7.82
C PHE A 186 11.45 2.95 -9.31
N VAL A 187 10.41 3.25 -10.12
CA VAL A 187 10.32 2.87 -11.54
C VAL A 187 9.81 3.99 -12.43
N LEU A 188 8.96 4.90 -11.92
CA LEU A 188 8.54 6.05 -12.70
C LEU A 188 9.73 6.94 -13.07
N GLU A 189 9.70 7.57 -14.23
CA GLU A 189 10.73 8.49 -14.70
C GLU A 189 10.79 9.78 -13.86
N SER A 190 9.62 10.22 -13.40
CA SER A 190 9.48 11.35 -12.46
C SER A 190 8.23 11.21 -11.60
N SER A 191 8.20 11.92 -10.47
CA SER A 191 7.03 11.99 -9.60
C SER A 191 5.81 12.62 -10.28
N SER A 192 6.02 13.47 -11.29
CA SER A 192 4.96 14.15 -12.06
C SER A 192 4.52 13.42 -13.32
N GLN A 193 5.09 12.26 -13.65
CA GLN A 193 4.82 11.53 -14.89
C GLN A 193 3.32 11.27 -15.12
N PHE A 194 2.59 10.98 -14.08
CA PHE A 194 1.14 10.74 -14.11
C PHE A 194 0.36 11.72 -13.21
N ARG A 195 0.86 12.98 -13.12
CA ARG A 195 0.10 14.03 -12.43
C ARG A 195 -1.31 14.11 -13.00
N ALA A 196 -2.31 14.11 -12.14
CA ALA A 196 -3.70 14.26 -12.55
C ALA A 196 -3.94 15.65 -13.20
N PRO A 197 -4.93 15.77 -14.10
CA PRO A 197 -5.31 17.06 -14.66
C PRO A 197 -5.73 18.04 -13.56
N PRO A 198 -5.84 19.34 -13.83
CA PRO A 198 -6.31 20.30 -12.82
C PRO A 198 -7.68 19.89 -12.25
N PRO A 199 -7.90 20.09 -10.93
CA PRO A 199 -9.23 19.93 -10.34
C PRO A 199 -10.21 20.95 -10.93
N HIS A 200 -11.54 20.73 -10.75
CA HIS A 200 -12.54 21.71 -11.15
C HIS A 200 -12.26 23.07 -10.51
N PRO A 201 -12.39 24.18 -11.26
CA PRO A 201 -12.29 25.52 -10.72
C PRO A 201 -13.24 25.73 -9.54
N VAL A 202 -12.77 26.41 -8.50
CA VAL A 202 -13.55 26.59 -7.25
C VAL A 202 -14.88 27.30 -7.49
N ASP A 203 -14.96 28.15 -8.51
CA ASP A 203 -16.13 28.93 -8.92
C ASP A 203 -17.01 28.23 -9.96
N SER A 204 -16.67 27.01 -10.37
CA SER A 204 -17.45 26.26 -11.37
C SER A 204 -18.71 25.61 -10.81
N ALA A 205 -19.68 25.33 -11.68
CA ALA A 205 -20.90 24.60 -11.33
C ALA A 205 -20.58 23.14 -10.95
N GLU A 206 -19.64 22.51 -11.67
CA GLU A 206 -19.19 21.14 -11.40
C GLU A 206 -18.62 21.00 -9.98
N TYR A 207 -17.79 21.96 -9.54
CA TYR A 207 -17.28 21.97 -8.18
C TYR A 207 -18.39 22.14 -7.15
N ALA A 208 -19.36 23.02 -7.42
CA ALA A 208 -20.53 23.22 -6.55
C ALA A 208 -21.36 21.94 -6.40
N GLU A 209 -21.56 21.18 -7.48
CA GLU A 209 -22.26 19.88 -7.44
C GLU A 209 -21.51 18.86 -6.61
N GLU A 210 -20.18 18.78 -6.73
CA GLU A 210 -19.34 17.86 -5.96
C GLU A 210 -19.43 18.15 -4.46
N ILE A 211 -19.24 19.40 -4.04
CA ILE A 211 -19.33 19.76 -2.61
C ILE A 211 -20.76 19.63 -2.06
N ALA A 212 -21.80 19.90 -2.89
CA ALA A 212 -23.18 19.68 -2.50
C ALA A 212 -23.47 18.18 -2.28
N TYR A 213 -22.91 17.29 -3.11
CA TYR A 213 -23.03 15.85 -2.90
C TYR A 213 -22.36 15.42 -1.58
N VAL A 214 -21.13 15.89 -1.32
CA VAL A 214 -20.43 15.58 -0.06
C VAL A 214 -21.18 16.16 1.14
N ASN A 215 -21.75 17.37 1.02
CA ASN A 215 -22.55 17.96 2.09
C ASN A 215 -23.81 17.15 2.44
N ARG A 216 -24.34 16.33 1.53
CA ARG A 216 -25.47 15.43 1.79
C ARG A 216 -25.03 14.09 2.39
N VAL A 217 -23.96 13.46 1.85
CA VAL A 217 -23.56 12.08 2.23
C VAL A 217 -22.41 12.01 3.21
N GLY A 218 -21.63 13.09 3.38
CA GLY A 218 -20.41 13.15 4.15
C GLY A 218 -20.53 13.56 5.63
N PRO A 219 -21.61 14.23 6.08
CA PRO A 219 -21.70 14.67 7.49
C PRO A 219 -21.70 13.49 8.47
N ARG A 220 -21.19 13.74 9.70
CA ARG A 220 -21.21 12.74 10.79
C ARG A 220 -22.63 12.30 11.12
N ASP A 221 -23.53 13.24 11.27
CA ASP A 221 -24.93 13.04 11.68
C ASP A 221 -25.86 13.19 10.46
N ASN A 222 -25.70 12.31 9.47
CA ASN A 222 -26.43 12.41 8.23
C ASN A 222 -27.30 11.18 7.96
N ALA A 223 -28.54 11.42 7.57
CA ALA A 223 -29.54 10.41 7.25
C ALA A 223 -29.52 9.88 5.80
N GLU A 224 -28.86 10.56 4.85
CA GLU A 224 -28.85 10.11 3.43
C GLU A 224 -27.91 8.91 3.19
N ARG A 225 -26.93 8.67 4.04
CA ARG A 225 -26.02 7.54 3.99
C ARG A 225 -26.71 6.27 4.50
N THR A 226 -26.58 5.16 3.74
CA THR A 226 -27.01 3.83 4.22
C THR A 226 -26.07 3.34 5.32
N GLU A 227 -26.50 2.34 6.09
CA GLU A 227 -25.66 1.66 7.09
C GLU A 227 -24.40 1.07 6.44
N TYR A 228 -24.54 0.43 5.26
CA TYR A 228 -23.43 -0.11 4.49
C TYR A 228 -22.36 0.95 4.17
N GLN A 229 -22.79 2.12 3.71
CA GLN A 229 -21.92 3.26 3.40
C GLN A 229 -21.27 3.84 4.67
N THR A 230 -22.02 3.88 5.76
CA THR A 230 -21.51 4.34 7.06
C THR A 230 -20.41 3.43 7.57
N LEU A 231 -20.62 2.11 7.52
CA LEU A 231 -19.63 1.12 7.94
C LEU A 231 -18.42 1.00 6.99
N ALA A 232 -18.58 1.34 5.71
CA ALA A 232 -17.45 1.39 4.77
C ALA A 232 -16.38 2.41 5.19
N THR A 233 -16.80 3.49 5.83
CA THR A 233 -15.91 4.58 6.25
C THR A 233 -14.84 4.13 7.25
N PRO A 234 -15.17 3.59 8.44
CA PRO A 234 -14.17 3.05 9.35
C PRO A 234 -13.49 1.79 8.81
N PHE A 235 -14.19 0.95 8.01
CA PHE A 235 -13.60 -0.25 7.44
C PHE A 235 -12.37 0.06 6.58
N TRP A 236 -12.40 1.11 5.75
CA TRP A 236 -11.32 1.54 4.89
C TRP A 236 -10.56 2.76 5.42
N SER A 237 -10.60 3.01 6.74
CA SER A 237 -9.89 4.16 7.32
C SER A 237 -8.38 4.02 7.20
N ASP A 238 -7.88 2.82 7.51
CA ASP A 238 -6.46 2.48 7.45
C ASP A 238 -5.55 3.51 8.15
N ASP A 239 -6.00 3.96 9.33
CA ASP A 239 -5.35 5.00 10.13
C ASP A 239 -4.03 4.51 10.77
N LEU A 240 -3.32 5.44 11.42
CA LEU A 240 -2.09 5.14 12.15
C LEU A 240 -2.30 4.05 13.21
N GLY A 241 -1.51 3.00 13.15
CA GLY A 241 -1.64 1.82 14.01
C GLY A 241 -2.38 0.65 13.33
N SER A 242 -2.83 0.83 12.09
CA SER A 242 -3.27 -0.22 11.18
C SER A 242 -2.13 -0.68 10.26
N ALA A 243 -2.43 -1.64 9.38
CA ALA A 243 -1.54 -2.00 8.28
C ALA A 243 -1.28 -0.83 7.31
N THR A 244 -2.04 0.25 7.37
CA THR A 244 -2.11 1.35 6.40
C THR A 244 -2.66 0.91 5.02
N PRO A 245 -3.09 1.80 4.11
CA PRO A 245 -3.62 1.37 2.82
C PRO A 245 -2.69 0.43 2.03
N PRO A 246 -1.36 0.71 1.91
CA PRO A 246 -0.46 -0.23 1.26
C PRO A 246 -0.39 -1.60 1.95
N GLY A 247 -0.32 -1.65 3.28
CA GLY A 247 -0.28 -2.90 4.04
C GLY A 247 -1.59 -3.68 3.97
N HIS A 248 -2.74 -3.02 3.92
CA HIS A 248 -4.04 -3.68 3.72
C HIS A 248 -4.07 -4.42 2.37
N TRP A 249 -3.51 -3.84 1.30
CA TRP A 249 -3.33 -4.52 0.02
C TRP A 249 -2.34 -5.68 0.09
N ASN A 250 -1.34 -5.63 0.98
CA ASN A 250 -0.47 -6.78 1.24
C ASN A 250 -1.21 -7.91 1.97
N VAL A 251 -2.16 -7.60 2.87
CA VAL A 251 -3.06 -8.62 3.48
C VAL A 251 -3.91 -9.28 2.41
N ILE A 252 -4.60 -8.49 1.56
CA ILE A 252 -5.43 -8.99 0.46
C ILE A 252 -4.61 -9.86 -0.50
N ALA A 253 -3.42 -9.42 -0.91
CA ALA A 253 -2.54 -10.18 -1.78
C ALA A 253 -2.07 -11.50 -1.15
N THR A 254 -1.84 -11.52 0.17
CA THR A 254 -1.52 -12.75 0.91
C THR A 254 -2.64 -13.78 0.78
N ASP A 255 -3.89 -13.38 0.96
CA ASP A 255 -5.03 -14.30 0.87
C ASP A 255 -5.26 -14.77 -0.57
N ILE A 256 -5.02 -13.92 -1.57
CA ILE A 256 -5.04 -14.32 -2.97
C ILE A 256 -3.97 -15.39 -3.25
N VAL A 257 -2.72 -15.17 -2.82
CA VAL A 257 -1.63 -16.15 -3.04
C VAL A 257 -1.88 -17.46 -2.29
N ARG A 258 -2.49 -17.42 -1.10
CA ARG A 258 -2.90 -18.63 -0.38
C ARG A 258 -3.94 -19.46 -1.14
N SER A 259 -4.86 -18.78 -1.83
CA SER A 259 -5.89 -19.45 -2.65
C SER A 259 -5.40 -19.85 -4.06
N ARG A 260 -4.35 -19.20 -4.55
CA ARG A 260 -3.73 -19.40 -5.87
C ARG A 260 -2.21 -19.52 -5.71
N PRO A 261 -1.69 -20.65 -5.23
CA PRO A 261 -0.28 -20.78 -4.88
C PRO A 261 0.67 -20.49 -6.04
N LEU A 262 1.67 -19.69 -5.77
CA LEU A 262 2.78 -19.33 -6.64
C LEU A 262 4.07 -19.96 -6.10
N SER A 263 5.08 -20.12 -6.94
CA SER A 263 6.43 -20.43 -6.46
C SER A 263 6.96 -19.31 -5.55
N THR A 264 8.00 -19.60 -4.77
CA THR A 264 8.61 -18.59 -3.87
C THR A 264 9.10 -17.37 -4.64
N LEU A 265 9.75 -17.56 -5.80
CA LEU A 265 10.24 -16.47 -6.63
C LEU A 265 9.10 -15.65 -7.27
N GLU A 266 8.05 -16.33 -7.77
CA GLU A 266 6.87 -15.65 -8.31
C GLU A 266 6.13 -14.86 -7.23
N THR A 267 6.02 -15.40 -6.02
CA THR A 267 5.47 -14.67 -4.86
C THR A 267 6.30 -13.43 -4.55
N ALA A 268 7.62 -13.56 -4.50
CA ALA A 268 8.51 -12.42 -4.26
C ALA A 268 8.38 -11.35 -5.35
N ARG A 269 8.28 -11.77 -6.63
CA ARG A 269 8.07 -10.85 -7.75
C ARG A 269 6.73 -10.12 -7.65
N LEU A 270 5.65 -10.84 -7.35
CA LEU A 270 4.33 -10.23 -7.17
C LEU A 270 4.35 -9.17 -6.07
N PHE A 271 4.87 -9.50 -4.89
CA PHE A 271 4.93 -8.55 -3.78
C PHE A 271 5.88 -7.38 -4.05
N ALA A 272 6.98 -7.58 -4.77
CA ALA A 272 7.84 -6.48 -5.19
C ALA A 272 7.11 -5.53 -6.15
N LEU A 273 6.45 -6.03 -7.21
CA LEU A 273 5.65 -5.22 -8.13
C LEU A 273 4.51 -4.48 -7.42
N LEU A 274 3.77 -5.19 -6.55
CA LEU A 274 2.67 -4.64 -5.76
C LEU A 274 3.12 -3.44 -4.93
N ASN A 275 4.23 -3.58 -4.23
CA ASN A 275 4.71 -2.56 -3.32
C ASN A 275 5.48 -1.43 -4.02
N ILE A 276 6.17 -1.70 -5.14
CA ILE A 276 6.68 -0.65 -6.02
C ILE A 276 5.51 0.22 -6.51
N ALA A 277 4.40 -0.40 -6.96
CA ALA A 277 3.21 0.34 -7.38
C ALA A 277 2.59 1.15 -6.23
N GLY A 278 2.54 0.60 -5.02
CA GLY A 278 2.16 1.33 -3.83
C GLY A 278 3.04 2.56 -3.59
N ALA A 279 4.36 2.39 -3.58
CA ALA A 279 5.31 3.48 -3.32
C ALA A 279 5.25 4.57 -4.40
N ASP A 280 5.35 4.20 -5.67
CA ASP A 280 5.38 5.16 -6.78
C ASP A 280 4.04 5.88 -6.95
N SER A 281 2.91 5.19 -6.72
CA SER A 281 1.61 5.84 -6.72
C SER A 281 1.45 6.83 -5.55
N GLY A 282 2.02 6.52 -4.39
CA GLY A 282 2.09 7.44 -3.26
C GLY A 282 2.91 8.69 -3.57
N ILE A 283 4.09 8.53 -4.16
CA ILE A 283 4.96 9.64 -4.59
C ILE A 283 4.22 10.54 -5.60
N ALA A 284 3.62 9.95 -6.64
CA ALA A 284 2.89 10.69 -7.67
C ALA A 284 1.63 11.39 -7.12
N CYS A 285 0.91 10.73 -6.19
CA CYS A 285 -0.24 11.33 -5.52
C CYS A 285 0.17 12.53 -4.66
N TRP A 286 1.25 12.44 -3.87
CA TRP A 286 1.73 13.54 -3.04
C TRP A 286 2.29 14.68 -3.87
N GLU A 287 2.95 14.40 -4.99
CA GLU A 287 3.35 15.40 -5.95
C GLU A 287 2.13 16.19 -6.45
N THR A 288 1.08 15.50 -6.92
CA THR A 288 -0.18 16.11 -7.36
C THR A 288 -0.85 16.92 -6.24
N LYS A 289 -0.91 16.38 -5.03
CA LYS A 289 -1.52 17.05 -3.86
C LYS A 289 -0.89 18.40 -3.57
N PHE A 290 0.42 18.44 -3.47
CA PHE A 290 1.14 19.66 -3.09
C PHE A 290 1.40 20.60 -4.27
N PHE A 291 1.28 20.11 -5.51
CA PHE A 291 1.27 20.95 -6.70
C PHE A 291 0.01 21.82 -6.79
N TYR A 292 -1.19 21.21 -6.61
CA TYR A 292 -2.45 21.96 -6.66
C TYR A 292 -2.82 22.57 -5.32
N SER A 293 -2.45 21.94 -4.21
CA SER A 293 -2.69 22.38 -2.83
C SER A 293 -4.16 22.72 -2.54
N THR A 294 -5.09 21.84 -2.92
CA THR A 294 -6.52 22.07 -2.77
C THR A 294 -7.00 21.87 -1.33
N TRP A 295 -7.91 22.73 -0.90
CA TRP A 295 -8.56 22.62 0.41
C TRP A 295 -9.36 21.33 0.57
N ARG A 296 -9.67 20.95 1.82
CA ARG A 296 -10.52 19.82 2.15
C ARG A 296 -12.00 20.16 1.96
N PRO A 297 -12.88 19.17 1.68
CA PRO A 297 -14.32 19.39 1.62
C PRO A 297 -14.87 20.06 2.87
N GLU A 298 -14.36 19.73 4.05
CA GLU A 298 -14.72 20.37 5.30
C GLU A 298 -14.53 21.89 5.26
N THR A 299 -13.41 22.37 4.79
CA THR A 299 -13.13 23.80 4.62
C THR A 299 -14.02 24.38 3.51
N ALA A 300 -14.09 23.70 2.36
CA ALA A 300 -14.86 24.16 1.21
C ALA A 300 -16.35 24.34 1.55
N ILE A 301 -16.98 23.32 2.15
CA ILE A 301 -18.41 23.33 2.47
C ILE A 301 -18.75 24.39 3.52
N ARG A 302 -17.86 24.63 4.48
CA ARG A 302 -18.08 25.64 5.51
C ARG A 302 -17.93 27.06 5.01
N GLU A 303 -16.97 27.30 4.10
CA GLU A 303 -16.52 28.65 3.75
C GLU A 303 -16.96 29.10 2.34
N VAL A 304 -17.44 28.19 1.47
CA VAL A 304 -17.86 28.58 0.14
C VAL A 304 -19.06 29.51 0.21
N ALA A 305 -18.81 30.78 -0.03
CA ALA A 305 -19.86 31.81 -0.07
C ALA A 305 -20.15 32.20 -1.52
N ALA A 306 -21.25 32.92 -1.77
CA ALA A 306 -21.68 33.28 -3.12
C ALA A 306 -20.65 34.15 -3.89
N ASN A 307 -19.78 34.86 -3.19
CA ASN A 307 -18.67 35.60 -3.79
C ASN A 307 -17.48 34.71 -4.21
N ILE A 308 -17.43 33.45 -3.75
CA ILE A 308 -16.44 32.46 -4.15
C ILE A 308 -17.01 31.55 -5.24
N ASN A 309 -18.23 31.01 -5.02
CA ASN A 309 -18.93 30.19 -6.01
C ASN A 309 -20.43 30.53 -5.96
N PRO A 310 -20.98 31.17 -7.01
CA PRO A 310 -22.39 31.56 -7.03
C PRO A 310 -23.37 30.38 -7.12
N HIS A 311 -22.88 29.18 -7.45
CA HIS A 311 -23.67 27.96 -7.55
C HIS A 311 -23.68 27.13 -6.25
N ALA A 312 -22.84 27.46 -5.29
CA ALA A 312 -22.68 26.71 -4.06
C ALA A 312 -23.39 27.39 -2.88
N LYS A 313 -23.77 26.58 -1.89
CA LYS A 313 -24.32 27.03 -0.63
C LYS A 313 -23.45 26.56 0.53
N ALA A 314 -22.95 27.49 1.33
CA ALA A 314 -22.16 27.19 2.51
C ALA A 314 -23.00 26.48 3.59
N ASN A 315 -22.34 25.57 4.32
CA ASN A 315 -22.85 24.96 5.54
C ASN A 315 -21.79 25.07 6.65
N PRO A 316 -21.79 26.15 7.44
CA PRO A 316 -20.83 26.37 8.50
C PRO A 316 -20.79 25.26 9.58
N GLU A 317 -21.92 24.55 9.74
CA GLU A 317 -22.08 23.46 10.72
C GLU A 317 -21.62 22.09 10.20
N PHE A 318 -21.10 22.01 8.98
CA PHE A 318 -20.64 20.75 8.40
C PHE A 318 -19.50 20.14 9.26
N ILE A 319 -19.71 18.93 9.74
CA ILE A 319 -18.71 18.12 10.45
C ILE A 319 -18.58 16.82 9.67
N PRO A 320 -17.41 16.50 9.09
CA PRO A 320 -17.25 15.27 8.32
C PRO A 320 -17.36 14.02 9.20
N ASN A 321 -17.81 12.91 8.63
CA ASN A 321 -17.91 11.62 9.30
C ASN A 321 -16.54 11.06 9.71
N MET A 322 -15.48 11.44 8.98
CA MET A 322 -14.08 11.17 9.35
C MET A 322 -13.33 12.49 9.55
N ALA A 323 -12.35 12.48 10.44
CA ALA A 323 -11.44 13.63 10.55
C ALA A 323 -10.66 13.81 9.23
N SER A 324 -10.59 15.06 8.75
CA SER A 324 -9.84 15.39 7.56
C SER A 324 -8.35 15.12 7.77
N PRO A 325 -7.70 14.31 6.88
CA PRO A 325 -6.26 14.11 6.97
C PRO A 325 -5.48 15.41 6.74
N ALA A 326 -4.35 15.55 7.44
CA ALA A 326 -3.51 16.75 7.38
C ALA A 326 -2.64 16.81 6.12
N PHE A 327 -3.28 16.96 4.96
CA PHE A 327 -2.67 17.20 3.64
C PHE A 327 -3.74 17.59 2.62
N PRO A 328 -3.38 18.21 1.47
CA PRO A 328 -4.33 18.65 0.45
C PRO A 328 -5.27 17.55 -0.05
N SER A 329 -6.47 17.93 -0.53
CA SER A 329 -7.51 17.00 -0.92
C SER A 329 -7.18 16.25 -2.21
N TYR A 330 -6.97 16.97 -3.30
CA TYR A 330 -6.84 16.43 -4.65
C TYR A 330 -5.42 15.90 -4.94
N THR A 331 -5.26 14.66 -5.36
CA THR A 331 -6.18 13.55 -5.53
C THR A 331 -6.29 12.70 -4.26
N SER A 332 -7.30 11.81 -4.18
CA SER A 332 -7.45 10.90 -3.04
C SER A 332 -6.31 9.88 -2.96
N GLY A 333 -5.56 9.88 -1.84
CA GLY A 333 -4.47 8.92 -1.60
C GLY A 333 -4.96 7.47 -1.57
N HIS A 334 -6.04 7.18 -0.84
CA HIS A 334 -6.64 5.85 -0.79
C HIS A 334 -7.05 5.34 -2.18
N SER A 335 -7.67 6.21 -2.99
CA SER A 335 -8.07 5.86 -4.36
C SER A 335 -6.87 5.56 -5.24
N THR A 336 -5.77 6.33 -5.09
CA THR A 336 -4.56 6.16 -5.89
C THR A 336 -3.80 4.88 -5.51
N TYR A 337 -3.57 4.63 -4.21
CA TYR A 337 -2.94 3.39 -3.73
C TYR A 337 -3.75 2.16 -4.15
N THR A 338 -5.04 2.19 -3.87
CA THR A 338 -5.94 1.06 -4.17
C THR A 338 -5.97 0.77 -5.66
N ALA A 339 -6.06 1.79 -6.52
CA ALA A 339 -6.07 1.59 -7.95
C ALA A 339 -4.76 1.00 -8.47
N ALA A 340 -3.62 1.49 -7.98
CA ALA A 340 -2.32 0.98 -8.38
C ALA A 340 -2.12 -0.48 -7.93
N MET A 341 -2.37 -0.79 -6.67
CA MET A 341 -2.08 -2.11 -6.13
C MET A 341 -3.06 -3.17 -6.63
N SER A 342 -4.37 -2.85 -6.73
CA SER A 342 -5.35 -3.77 -7.33
C SER A 342 -5.04 -4.05 -8.80
N ARG A 343 -4.59 -3.04 -9.55
CA ARG A 343 -4.24 -3.20 -10.96
C ARG A 343 -3.04 -4.11 -11.17
N ILE A 344 -2.04 -4.07 -10.30
CA ILE A 344 -0.93 -5.04 -10.32
C ILE A 344 -1.46 -6.47 -10.16
N LEU A 345 -2.40 -6.70 -9.25
CA LEU A 345 -3.02 -8.03 -9.08
C LEU A 345 -3.80 -8.44 -10.33
N GLU A 346 -4.60 -7.55 -10.92
CA GLU A 346 -5.31 -7.80 -12.18
C GLU A 346 -4.33 -8.20 -13.31
N LEU A 347 -3.26 -7.43 -13.50
CA LEU A 347 -2.26 -7.69 -14.54
C LEU A 347 -1.48 -8.98 -14.31
N TYR A 348 -1.14 -9.27 -13.04
CA TYR A 348 -0.37 -10.46 -12.68
C TYR A 348 -1.15 -11.76 -12.87
N PHE A 349 -2.42 -11.76 -12.50
CA PHE A 349 -3.31 -12.93 -12.62
C PHE A 349 -4.13 -12.95 -13.91
N GLY A 350 -4.10 -11.88 -14.71
CA GLY A 350 -4.80 -11.76 -15.98
C GLY A 350 -6.32 -11.62 -15.85
N THR A 351 -6.84 -11.25 -14.68
CA THR A 351 -8.28 -11.14 -14.43
C THR A 351 -8.63 -10.14 -13.34
N ASP A 352 -9.75 -9.44 -13.49
CA ASP A 352 -10.41 -8.64 -12.45
C ASP A 352 -11.32 -9.51 -11.56
N ASP A 353 -11.85 -10.62 -12.11
CA ASP A 353 -12.73 -11.53 -11.40
C ASP A 353 -11.96 -12.32 -10.32
N MET A 354 -12.26 -12.03 -9.06
CA MET A 354 -11.57 -12.60 -7.92
C MET A 354 -12.45 -12.59 -6.68
N GLU A 355 -12.78 -13.77 -6.17
CA GLU A 355 -13.52 -13.90 -4.92
C GLU A 355 -12.62 -13.50 -3.75
N LEU A 356 -13.02 -12.43 -3.07
CA LEU A 356 -12.25 -11.84 -1.98
C LEU A 356 -13.09 -11.81 -0.71
N THR A 357 -12.44 -12.17 0.40
CA THR A 357 -12.97 -11.99 1.76
C THR A 357 -12.04 -11.06 2.50
N VAL A 358 -12.45 -9.82 2.70
CA VAL A 358 -11.60 -8.76 3.24
C VAL A 358 -11.99 -8.43 4.67
N THR A 359 -11.00 -8.36 5.55
CA THR A 359 -11.11 -7.88 6.92
C THR A 359 -10.38 -6.56 7.08
N SER A 360 -10.59 -5.84 8.18
CA SER A 360 -9.99 -4.52 8.38
C SER A 360 -9.54 -4.31 9.82
N ASP A 361 -8.40 -3.64 9.97
CA ASP A 361 -7.94 -3.15 11.27
C ASP A 361 -8.83 -1.99 11.80
N GLY A 362 -9.45 -1.21 10.90
CA GLY A 362 -10.29 -0.07 11.23
C GLY A 362 -11.69 -0.45 11.74
N LEU A 363 -12.15 -1.68 11.46
CA LEU A 363 -13.42 -2.23 11.94
C LEU A 363 -13.25 -3.71 12.26
N PRO A 364 -12.59 -4.06 13.38
CA PRO A 364 -12.33 -5.45 13.77
C PRO A 364 -13.60 -6.30 13.85
N GLY A 365 -13.55 -7.51 13.30
CA GLY A 365 -14.67 -8.44 13.26
C GLY A 365 -15.62 -8.23 12.08
N ALA A 366 -15.56 -7.11 11.38
CA ALA A 366 -16.30 -6.91 10.14
C ALA A 366 -15.61 -7.63 8.96
N VAL A 367 -16.42 -8.18 8.07
CA VAL A 367 -15.97 -8.87 6.86
C VAL A 367 -16.73 -8.32 5.66
N ARG A 368 -16.01 -8.04 4.57
CA ARG A 368 -16.59 -7.64 3.29
C ARG A 368 -16.22 -8.66 2.22
N LYS A 369 -17.17 -8.96 1.34
CA LYS A 369 -16.99 -9.89 0.24
C LYS A 369 -17.12 -9.19 -1.09
N PHE A 370 -16.23 -9.51 -2.01
CA PHE A 370 -16.22 -8.95 -3.36
C PHE A 370 -15.95 -10.07 -4.35
N SER A 371 -16.48 -9.93 -5.56
CA SER A 371 -16.20 -10.84 -6.68
C SER A 371 -15.22 -10.24 -7.69
N LYS A 372 -14.83 -8.98 -7.50
CA LYS A 372 -13.91 -8.25 -8.38
C LYS A 372 -12.97 -7.33 -7.60
N LEU A 373 -11.74 -7.21 -8.07
CA LEU A 373 -10.78 -6.22 -7.56
C LEU A 373 -11.27 -4.78 -7.82
N SER A 374 -11.93 -4.55 -8.95
CA SER A 374 -12.53 -3.24 -9.28
C SER A 374 -13.67 -2.84 -8.35
N ASP A 375 -14.40 -3.78 -7.76
CA ASP A 375 -15.43 -3.49 -6.76
C ASP A 375 -14.83 -3.01 -5.45
N VAL A 376 -13.71 -3.62 -5.02
CA VAL A 376 -12.93 -3.15 -3.86
C VAL A 376 -12.45 -1.72 -4.12
N ARG A 377 -11.86 -1.47 -5.31
CA ARG A 377 -11.37 -0.15 -5.73
C ARG A 377 -12.46 0.92 -5.67
N ARG A 378 -13.64 0.60 -6.18
CA ARG A 378 -14.81 1.50 -6.14
C ARG A 378 -15.22 1.81 -4.70
N GLU A 379 -15.33 0.79 -3.84
CA GLU A 379 -15.79 0.98 -2.47
C GLU A 379 -14.78 1.76 -1.63
N VAL A 380 -13.49 1.45 -1.72
CA VAL A 380 -12.43 2.22 -1.04
C VAL A 380 -12.52 3.70 -1.41
N GLY A 381 -12.61 4.00 -2.71
CA GLY A 381 -12.74 5.39 -3.16
C GLY A 381 -13.98 6.09 -2.64
N MET A 382 -15.14 5.42 -2.70
CA MET A 382 -16.40 5.96 -2.20
C MET A 382 -16.43 6.12 -0.68
N SER A 383 -15.74 5.27 0.07
CA SER A 383 -15.64 5.38 1.53
C SER A 383 -15.07 6.73 1.97
N ARG A 384 -14.21 7.34 1.14
CA ARG A 384 -13.60 8.65 1.42
C ARG A 384 -14.60 9.80 1.15
N VAL A 385 -15.44 9.64 0.13
CA VAL A 385 -16.52 10.58 -0.18
C VAL A 385 -17.61 10.51 0.89
N TRP A 386 -18.04 9.30 1.27
CA TRP A 386 -18.97 9.07 2.37
C TRP A 386 -18.39 9.48 3.74
N GLY A 387 -17.08 9.47 3.86
CA GLY A 387 -16.36 10.00 5.01
C GLY A 387 -16.36 11.52 5.11
N GLY A 388 -16.76 12.22 4.05
CA GLY A 388 -16.82 13.68 4.01
C GLY A 388 -15.47 14.37 3.82
N ILE A 389 -14.45 13.63 3.35
CA ILE A 389 -13.05 14.11 3.30
C ILE A 389 -12.45 14.19 1.90
N HIS A 390 -13.22 13.75 0.88
CA HIS A 390 -12.89 13.88 -0.54
C HIS A 390 -14.12 14.17 -1.37
N VAL A 391 -13.98 14.91 -2.46
CA VAL A 391 -14.98 15.06 -3.51
C VAL A 391 -14.85 13.95 -4.56
N MET A 392 -15.81 13.85 -5.50
CA MET A 392 -15.81 12.77 -6.48
C MET A 392 -14.63 12.85 -7.44
N SER A 393 -14.23 14.03 -7.89
CA SER A 393 -13.06 14.19 -8.76
C SER A 393 -11.77 13.78 -8.07
N ASP A 394 -11.60 14.04 -6.76
CA ASP A 394 -10.45 13.53 -5.99
C ASP A 394 -10.33 12.01 -6.10
N ASN A 395 -11.47 11.31 -5.99
CA ASN A 395 -11.55 9.85 -6.06
C ASN A 395 -11.26 9.34 -7.47
N LEU A 396 -11.97 9.86 -8.47
CA LEU A 396 -11.89 9.35 -9.85
C LEU A 396 -10.52 9.61 -10.48
N GLU A 397 -9.97 10.81 -10.31
CA GLU A 397 -8.65 11.15 -10.86
C GLU A 397 -7.52 10.43 -10.08
N GLY A 398 -7.69 10.21 -8.78
CA GLY A 398 -6.80 9.36 -8.01
C GLY A 398 -6.76 7.92 -8.55
N GLN A 399 -7.92 7.32 -8.84
CA GLN A 399 -7.98 5.99 -9.45
C GLN A 399 -7.31 5.97 -10.84
N LYS A 400 -7.62 6.93 -11.71
CA LYS A 400 -7.01 7.01 -13.05
C LYS A 400 -5.48 7.11 -12.98
N ALA A 401 -4.95 7.92 -12.07
CA ALA A 401 -3.51 8.05 -11.86
C ALA A 401 -2.89 6.74 -11.38
N GLY A 402 -3.51 6.09 -10.37
CA GLY A 402 -3.04 4.81 -9.85
C GLY A 402 -3.00 3.69 -10.90
N LEU A 403 -4.04 3.58 -11.74
CA LEU A 403 -4.07 2.61 -12.84
C LEU A 403 -2.90 2.82 -13.82
N LYS A 404 -2.64 4.07 -14.24
CA LYS A 404 -1.52 4.39 -15.14
C LYS A 404 -0.16 4.06 -14.52
N VAL A 405 0.02 4.34 -13.23
CA VAL A 405 1.23 3.97 -12.50
C VAL A 405 1.45 2.46 -12.52
N ALA A 406 0.41 1.67 -12.25
CA ALA A 406 0.50 0.21 -12.25
C ALA A 406 0.81 -0.36 -13.65
N ASP A 407 0.10 0.13 -14.68
CA ASP A 407 0.34 -0.30 -16.07
C ASP A 407 1.80 -0.03 -16.48
N TRP A 408 2.35 1.14 -16.10
CA TRP A 408 3.75 1.48 -16.36
C TRP A 408 4.71 0.54 -15.64
N ILE A 409 4.51 0.34 -14.34
CA ILE A 409 5.39 -0.51 -13.52
C ILE A 409 5.38 -1.94 -14.02
N PHE A 410 4.22 -2.50 -14.33
CA PHE A 410 4.12 -3.87 -14.83
C PHE A 410 4.83 -4.06 -16.18
N ALA A 411 4.82 -3.03 -17.02
CA ALA A 411 5.49 -3.03 -18.32
C ALA A 411 7.02 -2.77 -18.27
N HIS A 412 7.56 -2.22 -17.17
CA HIS A 412 8.95 -1.76 -17.12
C HIS A 412 9.79 -2.36 -15.99
N ALA A 413 9.17 -2.94 -14.96
CA ALA A 413 9.87 -3.46 -13.80
C ALA A 413 9.91 -5.00 -13.77
N LEU A 414 11.01 -5.55 -13.27
CA LEU A 414 11.18 -6.97 -12.96
C LEU A 414 10.78 -7.89 -14.13
N LEU A 415 11.11 -7.48 -15.34
CA LEU A 415 10.76 -8.18 -16.58
C LEU A 415 11.52 -9.50 -16.69
N PRO A 416 10.97 -10.53 -17.35
CA PRO A 416 11.71 -11.73 -17.73
C PRO A 416 12.97 -11.36 -18.53
N ARG A 417 14.01 -12.18 -18.35
CA ARG A 417 15.26 -12.06 -19.14
C ARG A 417 15.19 -12.84 -20.45
#